data_db4858768862c748b7d28a60eb5db7c8
#
_entry.id   db4858768862c748b7d28a60eb5db7c8
#
_cell.length_a   1.000
_cell.length_b   1.000
_cell.length_c   1.000
_cell.angle_alpha   90.00
_cell.angle_beta   90.00
_cell.angle_gamma   90.00
#
_symmetry.space_group_name_H-M   'P 1'
#
loop_
_entity.id
_entity.type
_entity.pdbx_description
1 polymer ?
#
loop_
_entity_poly.entity_id
_entity_poly.type
_entity_poly.pdbx_seq_one_letter_code
_entity_poly.pdbx_strand_id
1 'polypeptide(L)'
;MKNEENQNEEIEEEIKNDNKKENKEKKNKKLSKKQRKEEERKRKEEEKKKKIEEKKEKEKKEKEENDKDKNEEKKGNKEDENNDKNIKSNETSNPNINKREEFIIDTSTKNLNDEDDEKKENKRESGTTSQKNEKEDDKENANDNDDINKDENNDNIHKIIKKLKKARRGSICQELNIKEDECNYVIDKAYGILEKEESLLKISAPLYICGDIHGQYYDLLRVFDILKYPPQSTFLFLGDYVDRGKQSLECLLLLLCLKIKYPDKIFLLRGNHECEALNKMYGFFDECKRRLSIKCFKKIITLFNIMPISALINENILCMHGGLSKDLQNIEQINKILRPTDIPNEGLLCDILWSDPNESLNEDFGSNERNISVTFSKDVVKNFLEKNNLDLICRAHQVVEEGFEFFADMKLVTIFTAPNYMGEFDNNGGILEVGEDLLCKFHVLRPNFERNGKRRRITKLVN
;
A
#
# COMPACT_ATOMS: atom_id res chain seq x y z
N MET A 1 -74.81 -6.17 6.56
CA MET A 1 -73.70 -6.99 7.09
C MET A 1 -73.14 -7.98 6.08
N LYS A 2 -73.88 -8.96 5.52
CA LYS A 2 -73.31 -9.88 4.50
C LYS A 2 -72.94 -9.27 3.14
N ASN A 3 -73.50 -8.16 2.72
CA ASN A 3 -73.16 -7.46 1.48
C ASN A 3 -71.94 -6.55 1.58
N GLU A 4 -71.65 -6.04 2.79
CA GLU A 4 -70.47 -5.20 3.04
C GLU A 4 -69.16 -6.03 3.21
N GLU A 5 -69.29 -7.24 3.73
CA GLU A 5 -68.15 -8.17 3.81
C GLU A 5 -67.68 -8.65 2.42
N ASN A 6 -68.65 -8.96 1.51
CA ASN A 6 -68.27 -9.34 0.12
C ASN A 6 -67.64 -8.19 -0.68
N GLN A 7 -68.08 -6.94 -0.48
CA GLN A 7 -67.47 -5.78 -1.17
C GLN A 7 -66.05 -5.50 -0.66
N ASN A 8 -65.78 -5.72 0.60
CA ASN A 8 -64.43 -5.55 1.17
C ASN A 8 -63.46 -6.64 0.68
N GLU A 9 -63.90 -7.89 0.48
CA GLU A 9 -63.08 -8.96 -0.04
C GLU A 9 -62.72 -8.72 -1.55
N GLU A 10 -63.64 -8.23 -2.36
CA GLU A 10 -63.39 -7.85 -3.77
C GLU A 10 -62.37 -6.69 -3.90
N ILE A 11 -62.45 -5.68 -3.03
CA ILE A 11 -61.50 -4.54 -2.98
C ILE A 11 -60.11 -5.02 -2.54
N GLU A 12 -60.02 -5.91 -1.55
CA GLU A 12 -58.73 -6.48 -1.15
C GLU A 12 -58.08 -7.35 -2.25
N GLU A 13 -58.86 -8.06 -3.03
CA GLU A 13 -58.35 -8.86 -4.15
C GLU A 13 -57.87 -8.01 -5.33
N GLU A 14 -58.54 -6.90 -5.62
CA GLU A 14 -58.10 -5.90 -6.62
C GLU A 14 -56.79 -5.24 -6.20
N ILE A 15 -56.66 -4.80 -4.95
CA ILE A 15 -55.43 -4.22 -4.41
C ILE A 15 -54.27 -5.23 -4.45
N LYS A 16 -54.50 -6.51 -4.14
CA LYS A 16 -53.49 -7.57 -4.27
C LYS A 16 -53.05 -7.82 -5.71
N ASN A 17 -53.94 -7.71 -6.67
CA ASN A 17 -53.66 -7.91 -8.07
C ASN A 17 -52.90 -6.72 -8.69
N ASP A 18 -53.23 -5.50 -8.33
CA ASP A 18 -52.48 -4.30 -8.75
C ASP A 18 -51.08 -4.24 -8.15
N ASN A 19 -50.91 -4.59 -6.91
CA ASN A 19 -49.58 -4.72 -6.30
C ASN A 19 -48.72 -5.82 -6.96
N LYS A 20 -49.33 -6.93 -7.43
CA LYS A 20 -48.60 -7.96 -8.21
C LYS A 20 -48.20 -7.45 -9.61
N LYS A 21 -49.04 -6.67 -10.29
CA LYS A 21 -48.72 -6.05 -11.59
C LYS A 21 -47.55 -5.05 -11.45
N GLU A 22 -47.63 -4.16 -10.47
CA GLU A 22 -46.60 -3.14 -10.23
C GLU A 22 -45.22 -3.77 -9.89
N ASN A 23 -45.21 -4.82 -9.08
CA ASN A 23 -44.00 -5.57 -8.76
C ASN A 23 -43.43 -6.31 -9.99
N LYS A 24 -44.27 -6.81 -10.88
CA LYS A 24 -43.85 -7.46 -12.13
C LYS A 24 -43.24 -6.46 -13.11
N GLU A 25 -43.82 -5.26 -13.23
CA GLU A 25 -43.26 -4.18 -14.05
C GLU A 25 -41.94 -3.64 -13.51
N LYS A 26 -41.82 -3.44 -12.19
CA LYS A 26 -40.57 -3.03 -11.53
C LYS A 26 -39.44 -4.07 -11.73
N LYS A 27 -39.79 -5.37 -11.72
CA LYS A 27 -38.87 -6.47 -11.98
C LYS A 27 -38.40 -6.51 -13.43
N ASN A 28 -39.31 -6.29 -14.37
CA ASN A 28 -39.01 -6.23 -15.82
C ASN A 28 -38.17 -4.99 -16.19
N LYS A 29 -38.44 -3.81 -15.59
CA LYS A 29 -37.61 -2.60 -15.77
C LYS A 29 -36.18 -2.79 -15.20
N LYS A 30 -36.03 -3.49 -14.06
CA LYS A 30 -34.70 -3.85 -13.51
C LYS A 30 -33.95 -4.82 -14.42
N LEU A 31 -34.62 -5.81 -14.99
CA LEU A 31 -34.01 -6.79 -15.88
C LEU A 31 -33.51 -6.15 -17.19
N SER A 32 -34.31 -5.28 -17.78
CA SER A 32 -33.91 -4.54 -19.01
C SER A 32 -32.73 -3.58 -18.75
N LYS A 33 -32.67 -2.98 -17.57
CA LYS A 33 -31.57 -2.09 -17.19
C LYS A 33 -30.26 -2.87 -16.96
N LYS A 34 -30.36 -4.12 -16.47
CA LYS A 34 -29.22 -5.02 -16.31
C LYS A 34 -28.67 -5.51 -17.65
N GLN A 35 -29.58 -5.89 -18.58
CA GLN A 35 -29.23 -6.31 -19.94
C GLN A 35 -28.53 -5.18 -20.72
N ARG A 36 -29.05 -3.95 -20.66
CA ARG A 36 -28.44 -2.78 -21.32
C ARG A 36 -27.03 -2.49 -20.75
N LYS A 37 -26.82 -2.61 -19.45
CA LYS A 37 -25.49 -2.45 -18.85
C LYS A 37 -24.51 -3.54 -19.27
N GLU A 38 -24.98 -4.75 -19.46
CA GLU A 38 -24.14 -5.87 -19.88
C GLU A 38 -23.76 -5.76 -21.37
N GLU A 39 -24.67 -5.30 -22.24
CA GLU A 39 -24.37 -4.99 -23.63
C GLU A 39 -23.40 -3.81 -23.79
N GLU A 40 -23.56 -2.76 -22.98
CA GLU A 40 -22.63 -1.63 -22.95
C GLU A 40 -21.22 -2.05 -22.48
N ARG A 41 -21.14 -2.98 -21.51
CA ARG A 41 -19.87 -3.54 -21.05
C ARG A 41 -19.17 -4.36 -22.13
N LYS A 42 -19.92 -5.23 -22.84
CA LYS A 42 -19.40 -6.02 -23.96
C LYS A 42 -18.89 -5.14 -25.09
N ARG A 43 -19.63 -4.08 -25.41
CA ARG A 43 -19.23 -3.13 -26.45
C ARG A 43 -17.94 -2.37 -26.08
N LYS A 44 -17.78 -1.95 -24.82
CA LYS A 44 -16.54 -1.32 -24.32
C LYS A 44 -15.35 -2.28 -24.33
N GLU A 45 -15.61 -3.57 -24.09
CA GLU A 45 -14.56 -4.61 -24.13
C GLU A 45 -14.13 -4.93 -25.57
N GLU A 46 -15.06 -4.97 -26.52
CA GLU A 46 -14.74 -5.09 -27.95
C GLU A 46 -13.97 -3.87 -28.49
N GLU A 47 -14.34 -2.68 -28.07
CA GLU A 47 -13.61 -1.46 -28.45
C GLU A 47 -12.19 -1.42 -27.90
N LYS A 48 -11.99 -1.92 -26.68
CA LYS A 48 -10.64 -2.10 -26.10
C LYS A 48 -9.81 -3.13 -26.88
N LYS A 49 -10.39 -4.27 -27.26
CA LYS A 49 -9.70 -5.29 -28.06
C LYS A 49 -9.29 -4.73 -29.43
N LYS A 50 -10.14 -3.98 -30.10
CA LYS A 50 -9.80 -3.31 -31.37
C LYS A 50 -8.62 -2.33 -31.22
N LYS A 51 -8.63 -1.50 -30.19
CA LYS A 51 -7.54 -0.54 -29.95
C LYS A 51 -6.22 -1.24 -29.66
N ILE A 52 -6.24 -2.40 -28.99
CA ILE A 52 -5.03 -3.22 -28.74
C ILE A 52 -4.52 -3.82 -30.04
N GLU A 53 -5.40 -4.28 -30.92
CA GLU A 53 -5.04 -4.88 -32.20
C GLU A 53 -4.45 -3.84 -33.17
N GLU A 54 -5.06 -2.66 -33.26
CA GLU A 54 -4.54 -1.51 -34.02
C GLU A 54 -3.17 -1.04 -33.51
N LYS A 55 -2.94 -1.10 -32.18
CA LYS A 55 -1.64 -0.75 -31.58
C LYS A 55 -0.57 -1.78 -31.95
N LYS A 56 -0.89 -3.07 -31.89
CA LYS A 56 0.03 -4.15 -32.28
C LYS A 56 0.40 -4.09 -33.77
N GLU A 57 -0.53 -3.69 -34.62
CA GLU A 57 -0.27 -3.53 -36.05
C GLU A 57 0.62 -2.33 -36.35
N LYS A 58 0.51 -1.23 -35.59
CA LYS A 58 1.44 -0.08 -35.65
C LYS A 58 2.84 -0.46 -35.19
N GLU A 59 2.96 -1.11 -34.03
CA GLU A 59 4.25 -1.56 -33.50
C GLU A 59 4.96 -2.55 -34.43
N LYS A 60 4.20 -3.40 -35.14
CA LYS A 60 4.78 -4.29 -36.16
C LYS A 60 5.32 -3.53 -37.37
N LYS A 61 4.62 -2.50 -37.83
CA LYS A 61 5.07 -1.65 -38.94
C LYS A 61 6.30 -0.83 -38.58
N GLU A 62 6.37 -0.29 -37.37
CA GLU A 62 7.55 0.44 -36.85
C GLU A 62 8.78 -0.48 -36.70
N LYS A 63 8.58 -1.76 -36.28
CA LYS A 63 9.69 -2.75 -36.26
C LYS A 63 10.18 -3.09 -37.64
N GLU A 64 9.30 -3.27 -38.60
CA GLU A 64 9.69 -3.58 -40.01
C GLU A 64 10.42 -2.40 -40.69
N GLU A 65 10.12 -1.16 -40.27
CA GLU A 65 10.82 0.05 -40.73
C GLU A 65 12.22 0.17 -40.10
N ASN A 66 12.33 -0.01 -38.77
CA ASN A 66 13.59 0.00 -38.05
C ASN A 66 14.57 -1.14 -38.47
N ASP A 67 14.04 -2.32 -38.86
CA ASP A 67 14.86 -3.41 -39.35
C ASP A 67 15.38 -3.16 -40.79
N LYS A 68 14.72 -2.33 -41.58
CA LYS A 68 15.20 -1.86 -42.87
C LYS A 68 16.36 -0.88 -42.72
N ASP A 69 16.25 0.07 -41.82
CA ASP A 69 17.30 1.07 -41.55
C ASP A 69 18.57 0.43 -40.98
N LYS A 70 18.44 -0.57 -40.09
CA LYS A 70 19.60 -1.33 -39.57
C LYS A 70 20.31 -2.21 -40.62
N ASN A 71 19.61 -2.61 -41.66
CA ASN A 71 20.25 -3.37 -42.77
C ASN A 71 20.98 -2.47 -43.77
N GLU A 72 20.65 -1.18 -43.83
CA GLU A 72 21.41 -0.21 -44.63
C GLU A 72 22.70 0.23 -43.90
N GLU A 73 22.70 0.39 -42.58
CA GLU A 73 23.92 0.71 -41.80
C GLU A 73 24.94 -0.44 -41.75
N LYS A 74 24.51 -1.73 -41.83
CA LYS A 74 25.44 -2.87 -41.82
C LYS A 74 26.21 -3.08 -43.14
N LYS A 75 25.91 -2.33 -44.18
CA LYS A 75 26.67 -2.37 -45.44
C LYS A 75 27.87 -1.42 -45.49
N GLY A 76 28.02 -0.54 -44.46
CA GLY A 76 29.04 0.50 -44.42
C GLY A 76 30.31 0.20 -43.61
N ASN A 77 30.32 -0.79 -42.73
CA ASN A 77 31.47 -1.05 -41.85
C ASN A 77 31.93 -2.50 -41.88
N LYS A 78 32.78 -2.80 -42.87
CA LYS A 78 33.71 -3.93 -42.87
C LYS A 78 35.07 -3.40 -43.23
N GLU A 79 35.81 -2.94 -42.26
CA GLU A 79 37.27 -2.82 -42.24
C GLU A 79 37.64 -2.40 -40.80
N ASP A 80 38.42 -3.27 -40.15
CA ASP A 80 39.25 -3.13 -38.96
C ASP A 80 38.94 -4.13 -37.84
N GLU A 81 39.40 -5.38 -38.08
CA GLU A 81 39.78 -6.31 -37.02
C GLU A 81 41.29 -6.48 -37.05
N ASN A 82 42.01 -6.14 -35.97
CA ASN A 82 43.11 -6.96 -35.40
C ASN A 82 43.85 -6.20 -34.28
N ASN A 83 44.11 -6.93 -33.23
CA ASN A 83 45.00 -6.71 -32.06
C ASN A 83 44.20 -6.34 -30.78
N ASP A 84 44.27 -7.07 -29.69
CA ASP A 84 45.38 -7.72 -29.03
C ASP A 84 44.92 -8.73 -27.97
N LYS A 85 45.69 -9.80 -27.86
CA LYS A 85 45.60 -10.84 -26.84
C LYS A 85 46.46 -10.49 -25.60
N ASN A 86 46.03 -11.02 -24.45
CA ASN A 86 46.78 -11.30 -23.22
C ASN A 86 46.86 -10.24 -22.15
N ILE A 87 46.10 -10.47 -21.05
CA ILE A 87 46.71 -10.45 -19.71
C ILE A 87 45.99 -11.49 -18.84
N LYS A 88 46.81 -12.38 -18.25
CA LYS A 88 46.43 -13.50 -17.40
C LYS A 88 46.14 -13.02 -15.97
N SER A 89 45.12 -13.69 -15.38
CA SER A 89 44.82 -13.93 -13.98
C SER A 89 45.95 -13.88 -12.96
N ASN A 90 45.66 -13.25 -11.79
CA ASN A 90 46.20 -13.69 -10.51
C ASN A 90 45.08 -13.70 -9.47
N GLU A 91 44.69 -14.91 -9.12
CA GLU A 91 43.89 -15.22 -7.95
C GLU A 91 44.76 -15.09 -6.72
N THR A 92 44.33 -14.27 -5.75
CA THR A 92 44.75 -14.38 -4.35
C THR A 92 43.52 -14.63 -3.50
N SER A 93 43.39 -15.88 -3.11
CA SER A 93 42.44 -16.39 -2.14
C SER A 93 42.64 -15.74 -0.77
N ASN A 94 41.61 -15.09 -0.24
CA ASN A 94 41.55 -14.62 1.12
C ASN A 94 40.62 -15.56 1.92
N PRO A 95 41.13 -16.34 2.93
CA PRO A 95 40.33 -17.26 3.71
C PRO A 95 39.81 -16.55 4.99
N ASN A 96 38.67 -15.89 4.90
CA ASN A 96 37.85 -15.55 6.07
C ASN A 96 36.37 -15.42 5.65
N ILE A 97 35.79 -16.56 5.30
CA ILE A 97 34.33 -16.67 5.24
C ILE A 97 33.86 -16.98 6.66
N ASN A 98 33.49 -15.96 7.41
CA ASN A 98 32.62 -16.13 8.57
C ASN A 98 31.35 -16.79 8.07
N LYS A 99 31.06 -18.03 8.56
CA LYS A 99 29.77 -18.67 8.35
C LYS A 99 28.70 -17.73 8.91
N ARG A 100 27.95 -17.07 8.05
CA ARG A 100 26.71 -16.41 8.39
C ARG A 100 25.75 -17.47 8.91
N GLU A 101 25.13 -17.20 10.04
CA GLU A 101 23.97 -17.96 10.50
C GLU A 101 22.90 -17.87 9.41
N GLU A 102 22.28 -18.99 9.05
CA GLU A 102 21.23 -19.04 8.05
C GLU A 102 20.07 -18.12 8.48
N PHE A 103 19.68 -17.19 7.63
CA PHE A 103 18.52 -16.33 7.83
C PHE A 103 17.25 -17.20 7.82
N ILE A 104 16.61 -17.34 8.99
CA ILE A 104 15.47 -18.23 9.17
C ILE A 104 14.18 -17.41 9.00
N ILE A 105 13.35 -17.79 8.04
CA ILE A 105 11.99 -17.25 7.87
C ILE A 105 11.01 -18.29 8.42
N ASP A 106 10.29 -17.93 9.49
CA ASP A 106 9.16 -18.70 9.99
C ASP A 106 7.93 -18.40 9.14
N THR A 107 7.54 -19.34 8.28
CA THR A 107 6.35 -19.22 7.42
C THR A 107 5.05 -19.54 8.15
N SER A 108 5.08 -19.79 9.47
CA SER A 108 3.86 -19.95 10.26
C SER A 108 3.04 -18.67 10.25
N THR A 109 1.78 -18.76 9.83
CA THR A 109 0.88 -17.60 9.75
C THR A 109 0.04 -17.50 11.02
N LYS A 110 0.08 -16.36 11.71
CA LYS A 110 -0.82 -16.05 12.81
C LYS A 110 -2.12 -15.46 12.25
N ASN A 111 -3.23 -16.16 12.48
CA ASN A 111 -4.54 -15.71 12.04
C ASN A 111 -5.06 -14.62 12.97
N LEU A 112 -5.17 -13.40 12.50
CA LEU A 112 -5.53 -12.22 13.31
C LEU A 112 -7.04 -12.08 13.61
N ASN A 113 -7.88 -12.99 13.10
CA ASN A 113 -9.33 -12.92 13.31
C ASN A 113 -9.84 -13.71 14.51
N ASP A 114 -9.01 -14.59 15.13
CA ASP A 114 -9.45 -15.54 16.14
C ASP A 114 -9.39 -15.00 17.59
N GLU A 115 -8.81 -13.81 17.82
CA GLU A 115 -8.65 -13.25 19.18
C GLU A 115 -9.86 -12.42 19.69
N ASP A 116 -10.82 -12.07 18.83
CA ASP A 116 -11.94 -11.18 19.22
C ASP A 116 -13.13 -11.91 19.91
N ASP A 117 -13.24 -13.25 19.79
CA ASP A 117 -14.40 -14.01 20.31
C ASP A 117 -14.23 -14.51 21.76
N GLU A 118 -13.00 -14.68 22.27
CA GLU A 118 -12.80 -15.19 23.63
C GLU A 118 -12.88 -14.17 24.77
N LYS A 119 -12.87 -12.86 24.48
CA LYS A 119 -12.86 -11.81 25.52
C LYS A 119 -14.22 -11.27 25.96
N LYS A 120 -15.33 -11.83 25.46
CA LYS A 120 -16.68 -11.34 25.82
C LYS A 120 -17.38 -12.03 26.98
N GLU A 121 -16.83 -13.10 27.54
CA GLU A 121 -17.55 -13.86 28.59
C GLU A 121 -17.12 -13.57 30.04
N ASN A 122 -16.05 -12.83 30.33
CA ASN A 122 -15.61 -12.64 31.71
C ASN A 122 -15.42 -11.15 32.08
N LYS A 123 -16.52 -10.41 32.26
CA LYS A 123 -16.54 -9.23 33.16
C LYS A 123 -17.98 -8.90 33.61
N ARG A 124 -18.48 -9.61 34.59
CA ARG A 124 -19.44 -9.10 35.58
C ARG A 124 -18.85 -9.42 36.94
N GLU A 125 -18.98 -8.42 37.82
CA GLU A 125 -18.67 -8.37 39.28
C GLU A 125 -17.21 -7.95 39.60
N SER A 126 -17.05 -6.82 40.16
CA SER A 126 -17.15 -6.32 41.48
C SER A 126 -16.65 -4.89 41.60
N GLY A 127 -17.34 -4.15 42.37
CA GLY A 127 -17.18 -2.72 42.55
C GLY A 127 -16.30 -2.33 43.75
N THR A 128 -16.31 -1.02 43.96
CA THR A 128 -15.94 -0.22 45.16
C THR A 128 -14.45 -0.06 45.47
N THR A 129 -13.98 1.08 45.62
CA THR A 129 -13.90 2.24 46.48
C THR A 129 -12.55 2.97 46.37
N SER A 130 -12.66 4.26 46.16
CA SER A 130 -11.91 5.44 46.66
C SER A 130 -10.58 5.28 47.42
N GLN A 131 -9.60 6.11 47.09
CA GLN A 131 -9.15 7.20 47.96
C GLN A 131 -8.11 8.12 47.30
N LYS A 132 -8.22 9.40 47.74
CA LYS A 132 -7.39 10.59 47.48
C LYS A 132 -6.06 10.52 48.21
N ASN A 133 -5.15 11.34 47.77
CA ASN A 133 -4.21 12.28 48.44
C ASN A 133 -2.88 12.29 47.67
N GLU A 134 -2.03 13.27 47.60
CA GLU A 134 -1.97 14.69 48.00
C GLU A 134 -0.76 15.29 47.25
N LYS A 135 -0.67 16.58 47.23
CA LYS A 135 0.33 17.44 46.59
C LYS A 135 1.70 17.34 47.27
N GLU A 136 2.75 17.57 46.53
CA GLU A 136 3.85 18.44 46.96
C GLU A 136 4.50 19.16 45.78
N ASP A 137 4.66 20.48 45.97
CA ASP A 137 5.28 21.45 45.08
C ASP A 137 6.82 21.36 45.23
N ASP A 138 7.55 21.53 44.11
CA ASP A 138 8.80 22.26 44.14
C ASP A 138 9.05 22.94 42.77
N LYS A 139 9.33 24.25 42.88
CA LYS A 139 9.64 25.16 41.81
C LYS A 139 11.12 25.13 41.48
N GLU A 140 11.47 25.08 40.20
CA GLU A 140 12.64 25.78 39.69
C GLU A 140 12.41 26.26 38.27
N ASN A 141 12.68 27.57 38.06
CA ASN A 141 12.52 28.31 36.81
C ASN A 141 13.69 28.02 35.86
N ALA A 142 13.37 27.73 34.55
CA ALA A 142 14.08 28.34 33.42
C ALA A 142 13.48 27.87 32.09
N ASN A 143 13.17 28.86 31.21
CA ASN A 143 12.81 28.76 29.78
C ASN A 143 11.42 28.25 29.39
N ASP A 144 10.39 29.03 29.74
CA ASP A 144 8.97 28.71 29.60
C ASP A 144 8.37 28.88 28.17
N ASN A 145 9.11 29.33 27.16
CA ASN A 145 8.48 29.60 25.86
C ASN A 145 8.52 28.44 24.84
N ASP A 146 9.48 27.51 24.96
CA ASP A 146 9.55 26.36 24.07
C ASP A 146 8.70 25.16 24.55
N ASP A 147 8.48 25.03 25.87
CA ASP A 147 7.67 23.96 26.44
C ASP A 147 6.17 24.20 26.32
N ILE A 148 5.69 25.45 26.41
CA ILE A 148 4.27 25.78 26.22
C ILE A 148 3.82 25.44 24.80
N ASN A 149 4.65 25.72 23.79
CA ASN A 149 4.35 25.33 22.40
C ASN A 149 4.36 23.83 22.13
N LYS A 150 5.16 23.06 22.88
CA LYS A 150 5.17 21.59 22.76
C LYS A 150 3.90 20.97 23.35
N ASP A 151 3.37 21.47 24.43
CA ASP A 151 2.19 20.92 25.08
C ASP A 151 0.90 21.20 24.27
N GLU A 152 0.71 22.41 23.74
CA GLU A 152 -0.45 22.72 22.88
C GLU A 152 -0.41 21.94 21.56
N ASN A 153 0.76 21.80 20.94
CA ASN A 153 0.94 21.04 19.72
C ASN A 153 0.62 19.54 19.92
N ASN A 154 1.05 18.97 21.05
CA ASN A 154 0.80 17.57 21.38
C ASN A 154 -0.71 17.33 21.67
N ASP A 155 -1.40 18.29 22.28
CA ASP A 155 -2.84 18.22 22.54
C ASP A 155 -3.67 18.29 21.24
N ASN A 156 -3.30 19.12 20.27
CA ASN A 156 -3.97 19.21 18.96
C ASN A 156 -3.83 17.92 18.15
N ILE A 157 -2.64 17.35 18.03
CA ILE A 157 -2.42 16.05 17.36
C ILE A 157 -3.22 14.94 18.07
N HIS A 158 -3.21 14.93 19.39
CA HIS A 158 -3.99 13.95 20.15
C HIS A 158 -5.51 14.06 19.90
N LYS A 159 -6.06 15.26 19.80
CA LYS A 159 -7.47 15.49 19.45
C LYS A 159 -7.80 14.96 18.05
N ILE A 160 -6.92 15.18 17.07
CA ILE A 160 -7.11 14.70 15.70
C ILE A 160 -7.03 13.16 15.67
N ILE A 161 -6.04 12.53 16.31
CA ILE A 161 -5.97 11.06 16.44
C ILE A 161 -7.22 10.49 17.06
N LYS A 162 -7.73 11.09 18.15
CA LYS A 162 -8.97 10.65 18.82
C LYS A 162 -10.19 10.76 17.91
N LYS A 163 -10.26 11.82 17.09
CA LYS A 163 -11.31 12.02 16.07
C LYS A 163 -11.24 10.93 14.99
N LEU A 164 -10.04 10.69 14.43
CA LEU A 164 -9.80 9.66 13.43
C LEU A 164 -10.17 8.27 13.97
N LYS A 165 -9.71 7.90 15.15
CA LYS A 165 -10.04 6.59 15.78
C LYS A 165 -11.52 6.38 16.08
N LYS A 166 -12.33 7.44 16.20
CA LYS A 166 -13.79 7.33 16.40
C LYS A 166 -14.54 6.75 15.19
N ALA A 167 -13.96 6.78 13.98
CA ALA A 167 -14.56 6.20 12.77
C ALA A 167 -14.95 4.72 12.89
N ARG A 168 -14.31 3.98 13.81
CA ARG A 168 -14.65 2.59 14.13
C ARG A 168 -16.09 2.35 14.51
N ARG A 169 -16.74 3.33 15.15
CA ARG A 169 -18.11 3.21 15.67
C ARG A 169 -19.17 3.54 14.63
N GLY A 170 -18.76 4.02 13.44
CA GLY A 170 -19.64 4.38 12.34
C GLY A 170 -19.80 3.25 11.31
N SER A 171 -20.53 3.54 10.23
CA SER A 171 -20.60 2.67 9.07
C SER A 171 -19.24 2.54 8.40
N ILE A 172 -18.91 1.35 7.86
CA ILE A 172 -17.75 1.18 7.00
C ILE A 172 -17.81 2.18 5.84
N CYS A 173 -16.68 2.82 5.55
CA CYS A 173 -16.56 3.88 4.54
C CYS A 173 -17.32 5.18 4.85
N GLN A 174 -17.68 5.45 6.10
CA GLN A 174 -18.18 6.77 6.48
C GLN A 174 -17.02 7.76 6.56
N GLU A 175 -17.04 8.76 5.69
CA GLU A 175 -16.08 9.86 5.73
C GLU A 175 -16.19 10.66 7.03
N LEU A 176 -15.05 11.01 7.60
CA LEU A 176 -14.99 11.88 8.76
C LEU A 176 -15.06 13.35 8.33
N ASN A 177 -15.66 14.19 9.16
CA ASN A 177 -15.64 15.63 8.95
C ASN A 177 -14.27 16.20 9.35
N ILE A 178 -13.30 16.09 8.44
CA ILE A 178 -11.94 16.64 8.57
C ILE A 178 -11.95 18.08 8.05
N LYS A 179 -11.51 19.02 8.86
CA LYS A 179 -11.38 20.42 8.46
C LYS A 179 -10.07 20.64 7.71
N GLU A 180 -10.06 21.56 6.74
CA GLU A 180 -8.87 21.89 5.96
C GLU A 180 -7.73 22.41 6.86
N ASP A 181 -8.05 23.20 7.89
CA ASP A 181 -7.05 23.69 8.84
C ASP A 181 -6.40 22.58 9.65
N GLU A 182 -7.19 21.55 10.05
CA GLU A 182 -6.66 20.34 10.71
C GLU A 182 -5.69 19.59 9.78
N CYS A 183 -6.07 19.44 8.50
CA CYS A 183 -5.25 18.79 7.49
C CYS A 183 -3.96 19.57 7.24
N ASN A 184 -4.05 20.87 7.00
CA ASN A 184 -2.90 21.74 6.78
C ASN A 184 -1.92 21.72 7.95
N TYR A 185 -2.44 21.75 9.17
CA TYR A 185 -1.63 21.66 10.39
C TYR A 185 -0.84 20.36 10.47
N VAL A 186 -1.50 19.21 10.19
CA VAL A 186 -0.86 17.89 10.19
C VAL A 186 0.22 17.81 9.10
N ILE A 187 -0.08 18.28 7.88
CA ILE A 187 0.87 18.29 6.76
C ILE A 187 2.12 19.10 7.10
N ASP A 188 1.96 20.32 7.65
CA ASP A 188 3.09 21.19 7.98
C ASP A 188 4.00 20.58 9.05
N LYS A 189 3.40 19.97 10.08
CA LYS A 189 4.17 19.30 11.13
C LYS A 189 4.89 18.06 10.62
N ALA A 190 4.22 17.24 9.80
CA ALA A 190 4.82 16.05 9.20
C ALA A 190 5.93 16.41 8.22
N TYR A 191 5.74 17.47 7.41
CA TYR A 191 6.75 17.98 6.48
C TYR A 191 8.07 18.25 7.20
N GLY A 192 8.05 19.01 8.29
CA GLY A 192 9.25 19.34 9.05
C GLY A 192 9.98 18.17 9.71
N ILE A 193 9.32 16.98 9.81
CA ILE A 193 9.95 15.73 10.27
C ILE A 193 10.54 14.99 9.06
N LEU A 194 9.74 14.75 8.01
CA LEU A 194 10.13 13.97 6.84
C LEU A 194 11.26 14.63 6.02
N GLU A 195 11.30 15.97 6.00
CA GLU A 195 12.37 16.71 5.33
C GLU A 195 13.76 16.43 5.90
N LYS A 196 13.84 16.10 7.20
CA LYS A 196 15.10 15.80 7.90
C LYS A 196 15.51 14.34 7.79
N GLU A 197 14.63 13.46 7.36
CA GLU A 197 14.92 12.04 7.18
C GLU A 197 15.72 11.82 5.88
N GLU A 198 16.61 10.82 5.90
CA GLU A 198 17.36 10.42 4.70
C GLU A 198 16.46 9.73 3.67
N SER A 199 16.91 9.63 2.41
CA SER A 199 16.19 8.88 1.37
C SER A 199 16.20 7.37 1.64
N LEU A 200 17.27 6.85 2.25
CA LEU A 200 17.39 5.49 2.77
C LEU A 200 17.38 5.53 4.31
N LEU A 201 16.25 5.20 4.92
CA LEU A 201 16.12 5.14 6.37
C LEU A 201 16.92 3.96 6.92
N LYS A 202 17.57 4.15 8.08
CA LYS A 202 18.19 3.06 8.86
C LYS A 202 17.34 2.81 10.09
N ILE A 203 16.78 1.61 10.19
CA ILE A 203 15.79 1.24 11.21
C ILE A 203 16.27 0.01 11.96
N SER A 204 16.08 -0.01 13.29
CA SER A 204 16.37 -1.18 14.10
C SER A 204 15.10 -2.01 14.34
N ALA A 205 15.24 -3.33 14.28
CA ALA A 205 14.23 -4.27 14.76
C ALA A 205 14.10 -4.20 16.30
N PRO A 206 12.95 -4.61 16.90
CA PRO A 206 11.81 -5.26 16.26
C PRO A 206 10.80 -4.26 15.65
N LEU A 207 10.15 -4.67 14.55
CA LEU A 207 9.12 -3.85 13.89
C LEU A 207 8.16 -4.69 13.04
N TYR A 208 7.06 -4.05 12.61
CA TYR A 208 6.11 -4.57 11.64
C TYR A 208 6.22 -3.81 10.33
N ILE A 209 6.26 -4.53 9.20
CA ILE A 209 6.33 -3.97 7.86
C ILE A 209 4.97 -4.17 7.18
N CYS A 210 4.37 -3.07 6.69
CA CYS A 210 3.10 -3.05 6.00
C CYS A 210 3.31 -2.59 4.54
N GLY A 211 2.67 -3.27 3.59
CA GLY A 211 2.57 -2.85 2.19
C GLY A 211 1.40 -1.89 1.95
N ASP A 212 0.85 -1.93 0.74
CA ASP A 212 -0.21 -1.08 0.23
C ASP A 212 -1.45 -1.02 1.14
N ILE A 213 -1.97 0.18 1.34
CA ILE A 213 -3.19 0.44 2.13
C ILE A 213 -4.33 0.96 1.26
N HIS A 214 -4.04 1.80 0.27
CA HIS A 214 -4.96 2.31 -0.73
C HIS A 214 -6.32 2.77 -0.17
N GLY A 215 -6.30 3.64 0.85
CA GLY A 215 -7.52 4.21 1.40
C GLY A 215 -8.47 3.21 2.10
N GLN A 216 -8.02 1.99 2.39
CA GLN A 216 -8.76 0.99 3.16
C GLN A 216 -8.62 1.25 4.66
N TYR A 217 -9.16 2.39 5.10
CA TYR A 217 -8.96 2.93 6.45
C TYR A 217 -9.41 1.99 7.58
N TYR A 218 -10.49 1.24 7.36
CA TYR A 218 -10.96 0.28 8.35
C TYR A 218 -9.95 -0.85 8.59
N ASP A 219 -9.30 -1.32 7.52
CA ASP A 219 -8.29 -2.37 7.62
C ASP A 219 -7.01 -1.84 8.27
N LEU A 220 -6.61 -0.60 7.99
CA LEU A 220 -5.52 0.07 8.71
C LEU A 220 -5.80 0.17 10.22
N LEU A 221 -7.03 0.49 10.63
CA LEU A 221 -7.41 0.49 12.05
C LEU A 221 -7.32 -0.91 12.67
N ARG A 222 -7.69 -1.96 11.91
CA ARG A 222 -7.57 -3.35 12.38
C ARG A 222 -6.10 -3.74 12.60
N VAL A 223 -5.20 -3.36 11.69
CA VAL A 223 -3.76 -3.59 11.85
C VAL A 223 -3.28 -3.05 13.19
N PHE A 224 -3.56 -1.77 13.49
CA PHE A 224 -3.12 -1.16 14.75
C PHE A 224 -3.80 -1.76 15.99
N ASP A 225 -5.03 -2.25 15.89
CA ASP A 225 -5.72 -2.84 17.03
C ASP A 225 -5.11 -4.16 17.45
N ILE A 226 -4.75 -4.94 16.46
CA ILE A 226 -4.21 -6.28 16.66
C ILE A 226 -2.75 -6.19 17.08
N LEU A 227 -1.95 -5.43 16.34
CA LEU A 227 -0.50 -5.31 16.55
C LEU A 227 -0.12 -4.21 17.56
N LYS A 228 -1.11 -3.50 18.10
CA LYS A 228 -1.01 -2.36 19.03
C LYS A 228 -0.47 -1.10 18.36
N TYR A 229 -0.98 0.03 18.84
CA TYR A 229 -0.53 1.36 18.42
C TYR A 229 0.85 1.69 18.98
N PRO A 230 1.62 2.61 18.34
CA PRO A 230 2.75 3.24 19.01
C PRO A 230 2.33 3.87 20.35
N PRO A 231 3.19 3.88 21.37
CA PRO A 231 4.60 3.50 21.35
C PRO A 231 4.89 2.00 21.54
N GLN A 232 3.85 1.15 21.74
CA GLN A 232 4.03 -0.28 22.01
C GLN A 232 4.67 -1.02 20.84
N SER A 233 4.33 -0.63 19.62
CA SER A 233 4.84 -1.26 18.40
C SER A 233 5.45 -0.24 17.46
N THR A 234 6.47 -0.69 16.71
CA THR A 234 7.13 0.07 15.64
C THR A 234 6.62 -0.41 14.29
N PHE A 235 6.37 0.50 13.36
CA PHE A 235 5.86 0.18 12.02
C PHE A 235 6.67 0.86 10.93
N LEU A 236 6.92 0.11 9.86
CA LEU A 236 7.38 0.61 8.57
C LEU A 236 6.28 0.37 7.53
N PHE A 237 5.85 1.43 6.85
CA PHE A 237 4.92 1.36 5.74
C PHE A 237 5.65 1.60 4.43
N LEU A 238 5.43 0.75 3.43
CA LEU A 238 6.17 0.75 2.19
C LEU A 238 5.60 1.68 1.11
N GLY A 239 4.54 2.46 1.42
CA GLY A 239 3.90 3.38 0.50
C GLY A 239 2.48 2.99 0.12
N ASP A 240 1.93 3.67 -0.89
CA ASP A 240 0.58 3.50 -1.44
C ASP A 240 -0.52 3.61 -0.38
N TYR A 241 -0.53 4.77 0.29
CA TYR A 241 -1.53 5.10 1.33
C TYR A 241 -2.87 5.51 0.73
N VAL A 242 -2.84 6.10 -0.45
CA VAL A 242 -3.95 6.80 -1.10
C VAL A 242 -4.41 6.12 -2.39
N ASP A 243 -5.45 6.65 -3.01
CA ASP A 243 -6.11 6.15 -4.22
C ASP A 243 -6.90 4.85 -4.04
N ARG A 244 -7.75 4.51 -5.01
CA ARG A 244 -8.54 3.27 -5.10
C ARG A 244 -9.61 3.12 -4.02
N GLY A 245 -9.24 3.21 -2.74
CA GLY A 245 -10.17 3.16 -1.61
C GLY A 245 -10.94 4.45 -1.40
N LYS A 246 -11.85 4.44 -0.42
CA LYS A 246 -12.80 5.55 -0.20
C LYS A 246 -12.39 6.51 0.90
N GLN A 247 -11.35 6.19 1.66
CA GLN A 247 -10.93 6.92 2.86
C GLN A 247 -9.40 7.15 2.85
N SER A 248 -8.87 7.60 1.70
CA SER A 248 -7.44 7.88 1.54
C SER A 248 -6.98 8.99 2.47
N LEU A 249 -7.82 10.01 2.66
CA LEU A 249 -7.52 11.14 3.52
C LEU A 249 -7.40 10.70 4.99
N GLU A 250 -8.28 9.82 5.47
CA GLU A 250 -8.22 9.26 6.81
C GLU A 250 -6.96 8.41 7.01
N CYS A 251 -6.61 7.56 6.04
CA CYS A 251 -5.38 6.75 6.08
C CYS A 251 -4.15 7.64 6.22
N LEU A 252 -4.00 8.59 5.30
CA LEU A 252 -2.86 9.49 5.28
C LEU A 252 -2.75 10.29 6.58
N LEU A 253 -3.84 10.92 7.02
CA LEU A 253 -3.82 11.76 8.21
C LEU A 253 -3.55 10.97 9.49
N LEU A 254 -4.07 9.74 9.63
CA LEU A 254 -3.77 8.92 10.81
C LEU A 254 -2.29 8.58 10.86
N LEU A 255 -1.70 8.14 9.75
CA LEU A 255 -0.28 7.80 9.65
C LEU A 255 0.61 9.03 9.93
N LEU A 256 0.29 10.19 9.34
CA LEU A 256 1.04 11.43 9.59
C LEU A 256 0.91 11.89 11.04
N CYS A 257 -0.28 11.83 11.66
CA CYS A 257 -0.45 12.15 13.08
C CYS A 257 0.35 11.21 13.99
N LEU A 258 0.39 9.92 13.67
CA LEU A 258 1.20 8.95 14.42
C LEU A 258 2.69 9.19 14.20
N LYS A 259 3.13 9.56 12.98
CA LYS A 259 4.51 9.98 12.68
C LYS A 259 4.92 11.20 13.49
N ILE A 260 4.07 12.22 13.58
CA ILE A 260 4.33 13.43 14.36
C ILE A 260 4.47 13.10 15.85
N LYS A 261 3.60 12.25 16.37
CA LYS A 261 3.58 11.91 17.80
C LYS A 261 4.66 10.92 18.21
N TYR A 262 5.03 10.02 17.30
CA TYR A 262 5.96 8.92 17.54
C TYR A 262 6.94 8.79 16.35
N PRO A 263 7.82 9.78 16.12
CA PRO A 263 8.69 9.83 14.94
C PRO A 263 9.61 8.60 14.81
N ASP A 264 10.04 8.03 15.94
CA ASP A 264 10.93 6.86 16.00
C ASP A 264 10.17 5.52 16.03
N LYS A 265 8.84 5.54 15.85
CA LYS A 265 7.99 4.35 15.87
C LYS A 265 7.14 4.19 14.62
N ILE A 266 7.01 5.22 13.80
CA ILE A 266 6.30 5.21 12.52
C ILE A 266 7.25 5.67 11.44
N PHE A 267 7.51 4.81 10.47
CA PHE A 267 8.33 5.08 9.31
C PHE A 267 7.47 4.96 8.05
N LEU A 268 7.54 5.96 7.17
CA LEU A 268 6.68 6.07 6.00
C LEU A 268 7.53 6.22 4.75
N LEU A 269 7.54 5.21 3.89
CA LEU A 269 8.18 5.29 2.57
C LEU A 269 7.19 5.84 1.54
N ARG A 270 7.71 6.32 0.43
CA ARG A 270 6.96 6.74 -0.73
C ARG A 270 6.60 5.53 -1.59
N GLY A 271 5.33 5.38 -1.98
CA GLY A 271 4.90 4.49 -3.03
C GLY A 271 4.74 5.23 -4.37
N ASN A 272 4.41 4.51 -5.43
CA ASN A 272 4.19 5.13 -6.73
C ASN A 272 2.88 5.94 -6.79
N HIS A 273 1.91 5.66 -5.93
CA HIS A 273 0.69 6.45 -5.80
C HIS A 273 0.87 7.75 -5.01
N GLU A 274 1.99 7.98 -4.37
CA GLU A 274 2.29 9.25 -3.72
C GLU A 274 2.82 10.26 -4.75
N CYS A 275 1.99 10.56 -5.79
CA CYS A 275 2.27 11.56 -6.84
C CYS A 275 1.00 12.17 -7.44
N GLU A 276 1.14 13.36 -8.01
CA GLU A 276 0.00 14.11 -8.56
C GLU A 276 -0.68 13.39 -9.74
N ALA A 277 0.12 12.77 -10.62
CA ALA A 277 -0.36 12.12 -11.84
C ALA A 277 -1.34 10.97 -11.53
N LEU A 278 -0.95 10.05 -10.64
CA LEU A 278 -1.80 8.92 -10.26
C LEU A 278 -2.98 9.36 -9.40
N ASN A 279 -2.81 10.31 -8.50
CA ASN A 279 -3.91 10.80 -7.67
C ASN A 279 -5.06 11.42 -8.47
N LYS A 280 -4.75 12.08 -9.61
CA LYS A 280 -5.76 12.58 -10.56
C LYS A 280 -6.47 11.46 -11.31
N MET A 281 -5.84 10.32 -11.46
CA MET A 281 -6.37 9.18 -12.23
C MET A 281 -7.16 8.21 -11.35
N TYR A 282 -6.76 8.03 -10.08
CA TYR A 282 -7.25 6.94 -9.23
C TYR A 282 -8.05 7.38 -8.01
N GLY A 283 -8.35 8.68 -7.88
CA GLY A 283 -9.44 9.18 -7.05
C GLY A 283 -9.06 10.05 -5.86
N PHE A 284 -7.82 10.07 -5.40
CA PHE A 284 -7.44 10.88 -4.24
C PHE A 284 -7.53 12.39 -4.52
N PHE A 285 -7.23 12.84 -5.73
CA PHE A 285 -7.45 14.24 -6.14
C PHE A 285 -8.92 14.66 -6.00
N ASP A 286 -9.84 13.82 -6.51
CA ASP A 286 -11.28 14.09 -6.43
C ASP A 286 -11.78 14.05 -4.97
N GLU A 287 -11.23 13.15 -4.14
CA GLU A 287 -11.51 13.11 -2.70
C GLU A 287 -11.09 14.42 -2.03
N CYS A 288 -9.85 14.90 -2.25
CA CYS A 288 -9.35 16.15 -1.70
C CYS A 288 -10.13 17.37 -2.22
N LYS A 289 -10.42 17.43 -3.52
CA LYS A 289 -11.19 18.53 -4.11
C LYS A 289 -12.60 18.64 -3.53
N ARG A 290 -13.23 17.49 -3.24
CA ARG A 290 -14.59 17.43 -2.68
C ARG A 290 -14.64 17.75 -1.19
N ARG A 291 -13.65 17.31 -0.43
CA ARG A 291 -13.65 17.37 1.05
C ARG A 291 -12.86 18.56 1.61
N LEU A 292 -11.86 19.01 0.89
CA LEU A 292 -10.93 20.08 1.23
C LEU A 292 -10.86 21.09 0.09
N SER A 293 -9.66 21.42 -0.38
CA SER A 293 -9.41 22.31 -1.53
C SER A 293 -8.29 21.79 -2.42
N ILE A 294 -8.21 22.31 -3.66
CA ILE A 294 -7.07 22.05 -4.56
C ILE A 294 -5.75 22.57 -3.96
N LYS A 295 -5.81 23.64 -3.16
CA LYS A 295 -4.63 24.21 -2.49
C LYS A 295 -4.09 23.21 -1.44
N CYS A 296 -4.97 22.61 -0.65
CA CYS A 296 -4.60 21.57 0.32
C CYS A 296 -4.04 20.33 -0.37
N PHE A 297 -4.67 19.87 -1.49
CA PHE A 297 -4.12 18.76 -2.30
C PHE A 297 -2.68 19.05 -2.76
N LYS A 298 -2.42 20.22 -3.34
CA LYS A 298 -1.04 20.58 -3.78
C LYS A 298 -0.04 20.54 -2.62
N LYS A 299 -0.48 20.92 -1.43
CA LYS A 299 0.36 20.85 -0.22
C LYS A 299 0.67 19.40 0.15
N ILE A 300 -0.30 18.48 0.00
CA ILE A 300 -0.08 17.04 0.18
C ILE A 300 0.94 16.52 -0.85
N ILE A 301 0.85 16.94 -2.13
CA ILE A 301 1.83 16.55 -3.15
C ILE A 301 3.24 17.05 -2.78
N THR A 302 3.37 18.25 -2.25
CA THR A 302 4.67 18.73 -1.75
C THR A 302 5.22 17.84 -0.63
N LEU A 303 4.36 17.35 0.28
CA LEU A 303 4.74 16.38 1.30
C LEU A 303 5.18 15.05 0.69
N PHE A 304 4.45 14.53 -0.31
CA PHE A 304 4.80 13.28 -0.99
C PHE A 304 6.19 13.34 -1.64
N ASN A 305 6.55 14.50 -2.19
CA ASN A 305 7.83 14.72 -2.86
C ASN A 305 9.05 14.68 -1.92
N ILE A 306 8.85 14.77 -0.62
CA ILE A 306 9.92 14.69 0.38
C ILE A 306 9.94 13.37 1.17
N MET A 307 9.00 12.44 0.91
CA MET A 307 8.97 11.16 1.63
C MET A 307 10.23 10.35 1.36
N PRO A 308 10.76 9.62 2.36
CA PRO A 308 11.82 8.63 2.18
C PRO A 308 11.49 7.58 1.12
N ILE A 309 12.51 7.05 0.45
CA ILE A 309 12.35 6.15 -0.71
C ILE A 309 12.47 4.69 -0.31
N SER A 310 13.41 4.37 0.60
CA SER A 310 13.70 3.01 1.02
C SER A 310 14.08 2.97 2.50
N ALA A 311 14.14 1.77 3.07
CA ALA A 311 14.62 1.56 4.42
C ALA A 311 15.53 0.33 4.49
N LEU A 312 16.53 0.40 5.36
CA LEU A 312 17.46 -0.69 5.66
C LEU A 312 17.27 -1.10 7.13
N ILE A 313 16.87 -2.34 7.37
CA ILE A 313 16.63 -2.86 8.72
C ILE A 313 17.85 -3.65 9.16
N ASN A 314 18.45 -3.24 10.28
CA ASN A 314 19.65 -3.86 10.89
C ASN A 314 20.75 -4.18 9.87
N GLU A 315 20.89 -3.38 8.81
CA GLU A 315 21.87 -3.56 7.72
C GLU A 315 21.69 -4.86 6.90
N ASN A 316 20.59 -5.61 7.09
CA ASN A 316 20.33 -6.92 6.50
C ASN A 316 19.15 -6.95 5.55
N ILE A 317 18.06 -6.23 5.85
CA ILE A 317 16.82 -6.29 5.06
C ILE A 317 16.59 -4.95 4.37
N LEU A 318 16.62 -4.94 3.05
CA LEU A 318 16.31 -3.74 2.25
C LEU A 318 14.81 -3.69 1.94
N CYS A 319 14.17 -2.59 2.31
CA CYS A 319 12.75 -2.36 2.09
C CYS A 319 12.53 -1.22 1.08
N MET A 320 11.60 -1.42 0.13
CA MET A 320 11.20 -0.43 -0.87
C MET A 320 9.78 -0.70 -1.36
N HIS A 321 9.19 0.22 -2.10
CA HIS A 321 7.83 0.02 -2.62
C HIS A 321 7.79 -0.92 -3.83
N GLY A 322 8.47 -0.56 -4.94
CA GLY A 322 8.55 -1.36 -6.17
C GLY A 322 9.63 -2.43 -6.11
N GLY A 323 10.82 -2.17 -6.63
CA GLY A 323 11.87 -3.18 -6.64
C GLY A 323 13.21 -2.67 -7.16
N LEU A 324 13.99 -3.59 -7.73
CA LEU A 324 15.35 -3.31 -8.19
C LEU A 324 15.36 -2.56 -9.53
N SER A 325 16.40 -1.74 -9.70
CA SER A 325 16.71 -0.99 -10.92
C SER A 325 18.00 -1.49 -11.53
N LYS A 326 18.09 -1.44 -12.85
CA LYS A 326 19.38 -1.63 -13.57
C LYS A 326 20.44 -0.61 -13.17
N ASP A 327 19.99 0.57 -12.69
CA ASP A 327 20.87 1.66 -12.26
C ASP A 327 21.29 1.52 -10.78
N LEU A 328 20.66 0.61 -10.01
CA LEU A 328 20.95 0.39 -8.60
C LEU A 328 22.01 -0.69 -8.40
N GLN A 329 23.25 -0.27 -8.21
CA GLN A 329 24.38 -1.17 -7.97
C GLN A 329 24.79 -1.26 -6.50
N ASN A 330 24.54 -0.19 -5.74
CA ASN A 330 24.85 -0.07 -4.32
C ASN A 330 23.74 0.71 -3.62
N ILE A 331 23.35 0.25 -2.42
CA ILE A 331 22.25 0.86 -1.65
C ILE A 331 22.48 2.33 -1.32
N GLU A 332 23.74 2.77 -1.17
CA GLU A 332 24.06 4.18 -0.89
C GLU A 332 23.71 5.13 -2.07
N GLN A 333 23.42 4.60 -3.25
CA GLN A 333 22.92 5.40 -4.37
C GLN A 333 21.53 5.98 -4.07
N ILE A 334 20.76 5.34 -3.22
CA ILE A 334 19.42 5.79 -2.81
C ILE A 334 19.52 7.13 -2.08
N ASN A 335 20.53 7.31 -1.23
CA ASN A 335 20.76 8.59 -0.53
C ASN A 335 21.18 9.74 -1.45
N LYS A 336 21.60 9.43 -2.70
CA LYS A 336 21.92 10.46 -3.71
C LYS A 336 20.69 10.99 -4.43
N ILE A 337 19.51 10.38 -4.25
CA ILE A 337 18.25 10.87 -4.79
C ILE A 337 17.88 12.15 -4.03
N LEU A 338 17.94 13.28 -4.75
CA LEU A 338 17.61 14.57 -4.18
C LEU A 338 16.09 14.69 -3.94
N ARG A 339 15.70 15.19 -2.79
CA ARG A 339 14.33 15.51 -2.41
C ARG A 339 14.22 16.97 -1.98
N PRO A 340 13.13 17.71 -2.27
CA PRO A 340 11.88 17.22 -2.90
C PRO A 340 12.03 16.93 -4.40
N THR A 341 11.35 15.87 -4.88
CA THR A 341 11.31 15.50 -6.30
C THR A 341 9.98 14.83 -6.66
N ASP A 342 9.48 15.06 -7.87
CA ASP A 342 8.41 14.24 -8.43
C ASP A 342 8.95 12.90 -8.93
N ILE A 343 8.08 11.93 -9.22
CA ILE A 343 8.47 10.64 -9.76
C ILE A 343 8.73 10.80 -11.27
N PRO A 344 9.96 10.55 -11.75
CA PRO A 344 10.27 10.61 -13.18
C PRO A 344 9.67 9.39 -13.91
N ASN A 345 9.62 9.45 -15.26
CA ASN A 345 9.11 8.35 -16.07
C ASN A 345 10.11 7.19 -16.23
N GLU A 346 11.38 7.40 -15.92
CA GLU A 346 12.48 6.41 -16.05
C GLU A 346 13.59 6.68 -15.02
N GLY A 347 14.50 5.73 -14.88
CA GLY A 347 15.70 5.83 -14.03
C GLY A 347 15.46 5.33 -12.60
N LEU A 348 16.50 5.46 -11.76
CA LEU A 348 16.59 4.84 -10.43
C LEU A 348 15.35 5.04 -9.56
N LEU A 349 14.87 6.28 -9.41
CA LEU A 349 13.71 6.57 -8.56
C LEU A 349 12.42 5.95 -9.13
N CYS A 350 12.25 6.01 -10.46
CA CYS A 350 11.13 5.35 -11.12
C CYS A 350 11.14 3.85 -10.83
N ASP A 351 12.26 3.19 -11.01
CA ASP A 351 12.36 1.73 -10.87
C ASP A 351 12.13 1.30 -9.41
N ILE A 352 12.72 1.99 -8.43
CA ILE A 352 12.51 1.67 -7.00
C ILE A 352 11.02 1.74 -6.62
N LEU A 353 10.21 2.55 -7.30
CA LEU A 353 8.78 2.71 -7.01
C LEU A 353 7.87 1.87 -7.92
N TRP A 354 8.36 1.33 -9.06
CA TRP A 354 7.51 0.72 -10.08
C TRP A 354 7.94 -0.66 -10.58
N SER A 355 9.22 -1.05 -10.41
CA SER A 355 9.71 -2.31 -10.97
C SER A 355 9.11 -3.53 -10.28
N ASP A 356 8.95 -4.62 -11.03
CA ASP A 356 8.35 -5.87 -10.56
C ASP A 356 9.28 -7.07 -10.77
N PRO A 357 9.27 -8.09 -9.88
CA PRO A 357 9.93 -9.37 -10.12
C PRO A 357 9.22 -10.15 -11.24
N ASN A 358 9.97 -10.93 -12.03
CA ASN A 358 9.41 -11.76 -13.08
C ASN A 358 10.14 -13.11 -13.18
N GLU A 359 9.43 -14.19 -12.85
CA GLU A 359 9.96 -15.57 -12.85
C GLU A 359 10.31 -16.08 -14.25
N SER A 360 9.61 -15.60 -15.28
CA SER A 360 9.77 -16.06 -16.65
C SER A 360 10.91 -15.36 -17.41
N LEU A 361 11.62 -14.44 -16.73
CA LEU A 361 12.66 -13.66 -17.39
C LEU A 361 13.94 -14.49 -17.54
N ASN A 362 14.45 -14.56 -18.79
CA ASN A 362 15.73 -15.21 -19.11
C ASN A 362 16.93 -14.23 -19.13
N GLU A 363 16.62 -12.93 -19.07
CA GLU A 363 17.58 -11.83 -19.01
C GLU A 363 17.52 -11.19 -17.63
N ASP A 364 18.51 -10.38 -17.27
CA ASP A 364 18.55 -9.69 -15.99
C ASP A 364 17.34 -8.77 -15.81
N PHE A 365 17.02 -7.96 -16.83
CA PHE A 365 15.91 -7.02 -16.82
C PHE A 365 15.09 -7.12 -18.11
N GLY A 366 13.77 -6.91 -17.99
CA GLY A 366 12.83 -6.92 -19.12
C GLY A 366 11.85 -5.75 -19.08
N SER A 367 10.99 -5.65 -20.10
CA SER A 367 9.92 -4.67 -20.16
C SER A 367 8.84 -4.99 -19.14
N ASN A 368 8.30 -3.96 -18.48
CA ASN A 368 7.19 -4.10 -17.55
C ASN A 368 5.85 -3.95 -18.29
N GLU A 369 4.88 -4.85 -18.00
CA GLU A 369 3.52 -4.78 -18.56
C GLU A 369 2.74 -3.50 -18.16
N ARG A 370 3.22 -2.79 -17.14
CA ARG A 370 2.67 -1.49 -16.72
C ARG A 370 3.00 -0.35 -17.71
N ASN A 371 3.85 -0.62 -18.73
CA ASN A 371 4.39 0.38 -19.66
C ASN A 371 5.19 1.50 -18.99
N ILE A 372 5.72 1.24 -17.80
CA ILE A 372 6.64 2.10 -17.06
C ILE A 372 7.62 1.20 -16.30
N SER A 373 8.89 1.65 -16.15
CA SER A 373 9.93 0.91 -15.43
C SER A 373 10.26 -0.45 -16.07
N VAL A 374 10.85 -1.35 -15.31
CA VAL A 374 11.38 -2.65 -15.75
C VAL A 374 10.83 -3.80 -14.91
N THR A 375 10.98 -5.02 -15.41
CA THR A 375 10.94 -6.23 -14.58
C THR A 375 12.35 -6.75 -14.37
N PHE A 376 12.58 -7.50 -13.28
CA PHE A 376 13.88 -8.06 -12.93
C PHE A 376 13.80 -9.55 -12.59
N SER A 377 14.89 -10.28 -12.91
CA SER A 377 14.98 -11.71 -12.70
C SER A 377 15.39 -12.09 -11.28
N LYS A 378 15.26 -13.39 -10.95
CA LYS A 378 15.76 -13.97 -9.69
C LYS A 378 17.28 -13.83 -9.51
N ASP A 379 18.04 -13.89 -10.61
CA ASP A 379 19.48 -13.79 -10.56
C ASP A 379 19.93 -12.37 -10.22
N VAL A 380 19.22 -11.35 -10.71
CA VAL A 380 19.40 -9.95 -10.29
C VAL A 380 19.23 -9.79 -8.80
N VAL A 381 18.19 -10.39 -8.21
CA VAL A 381 17.96 -10.33 -6.75
C VAL A 381 19.12 -10.95 -5.99
N LYS A 382 19.53 -12.17 -6.35
CA LYS A 382 20.64 -12.88 -5.69
C LYS A 382 21.96 -12.12 -5.76
N ASN A 383 22.33 -11.70 -6.97
CA ASN A 383 23.57 -10.94 -7.21
C ASN A 383 23.58 -9.61 -6.46
N PHE A 384 22.43 -8.91 -6.41
CA PHE A 384 22.31 -7.64 -5.69
C PHE A 384 22.46 -7.82 -4.17
N LEU A 385 21.81 -8.83 -3.60
CA LEU A 385 21.93 -9.14 -2.17
C LEU A 385 23.36 -9.52 -1.79
N GLU A 386 24.00 -10.38 -2.56
CA GLU A 386 25.39 -10.78 -2.33
C GLU A 386 26.34 -9.58 -2.39
N LYS A 387 26.23 -8.76 -3.45
CA LYS A 387 27.06 -7.58 -3.68
C LYS A 387 26.94 -6.55 -2.56
N ASN A 388 25.74 -6.35 -2.00
CA ASN A 388 25.44 -5.37 -0.96
C ASN A 388 25.45 -5.95 0.46
N ASN A 389 25.81 -7.24 0.61
CA ASN A 389 25.85 -7.93 1.89
C ASN A 389 24.48 -7.91 2.62
N LEU A 390 23.40 -8.18 1.89
CA LEU A 390 22.03 -8.21 2.39
C LEU A 390 21.47 -9.63 2.39
N ASP A 391 20.47 -9.89 3.23
CA ASP A 391 19.81 -11.19 3.35
C ASP A 391 18.47 -11.27 2.64
N LEU A 392 17.70 -10.17 2.62
CA LEU A 392 16.34 -10.13 2.11
C LEU A 392 16.00 -8.77 1.49
N ILE A 393 15.19 -8.79 0.43
CA ILE A 393 14.45 -7.63 -0.05
C ILE A 393 12.97 -7.79 0.35
N CYS A 394 12.40 -6.77 1.00
CA CYS A 394 10.97 -6.69 1.30
C CYS A 394 10.33 -5.56 0.49
N ARG A 395 9.32 -5.87 -0.34
CA ARG A 395 8.65 -4.90 -1.21
C ARG A 395 7.13 -5.04 -1.18
N ALA A 396 6.41 -4.13 -1.83
CA ALA A 396 4.96 -4.05 -1.88
C ALA A 396 4.44 -4.04 -3.34
N HIS A 397 3.57 -3.13 -3.74
CA HIS A 397 3.21 -2.76 -5.12
C HIS A 397 2.40 -3.78 -5.94
N GLN A 398 2.49 -5.08 -5.66
CA GLN A 398 1.72 -6.13 -6.34
C GLN A 398 0.72 -6.77 -5.38
N VAL A 399 -0.52 -6.95 -5.87
CA VAL A 399 -1.54 -7.72 -5.14
C VAL A 399 -1.13 -9.19 -5.17
N VAL A 400 -1.06 -9.81 -4.00
CA VAL A 400 -0.73 -11.24 -3.83
C VAL A 400 -1.82 -11.93 -3.02
N GLU A 401 -2.18 -13.16 -3.38
CA GLU A 401 -3.39 -13.86 -2.88
C GLU A 401 -3.38 -14.02 -1.35
N GLU A 402 -2.27 -14.50 -0.79
CA GLU A 402 -2.15 -14.74 0.66
C GLU A 402 -1.74 -13.48 1.46
N GLY A 403 -1.57 -12.32 0.79
CA GLY A 403 -1.06 -11.08 1.37
C GLY A 403 0.46 -11.01 1.40
N PHE A 404 1.16 -12.09 1.11
CA PHE A 404 2.60 -12.15 0.89
C PHE A 404 2.97 -13.21 -0.13
N GLU A 405 4.07 -13.01 -0.86
CA GLU A 405 4.59 -13.95 -1.85
C GLU A 405 6.12 -13.88 -1.91
N PHE A 406 6.77 -15.06 -1.95
CA PHE A 406 8.22 -15.15 -2.07
C PHE A 406 8.68 -15.26 -3.52
N PHE A 407 9.86 -14.72 -3.78
CA PHE A 407 10.55 -14.77 -5.05
C PHE A 407 12.05 -15.06 -4.83
N ALA A 408 12.74 -15.61 -5.86
CA ALA A 408 14.19 -15.84 -5.85
C ALA A 408 14.68 -16.68 -4.65
N ASP A 409 14.08 -17.85 -4.42
CA ASP A 409 14.43 -18.77 -3.33
C ASP A 409 14.35 -18.06 -1.95
N MET A 410 13.25 -17.38 -1.70
CA MET A 410 12.95 -16.63 -0.47
C MET A 410 13.87 -15.40 -0.22
N LYS A 411 14.59 -14.94 -1.24
CA LYS A 411 15.49 -13.76 -1.16
C LYS A 411 14.76 -12.43 -1.39
N LEU A 412 13.53 -12.49 -1.88
CA LEU A 412 12.63 -11.34 -1.97
C LEU A 412 11.25 -11.76 -1.48
N VAL A 413 10.57 -10.87 -0.75
CA VAL A 413 9.17 -11.03 -0.37
C VAL A 413 8.37 -9.80 -0.78
N THR A 414 7.23 -10.05 -1.46
CA THR A 414 6.20 -9.05 -1.70
C THR A 414 5.17 -9.11 -0.59
N ILE A 415 4.79 -7.97 0.00
CA ILE A 415 3.73 -7.83 1.00
C ILE A 415 2.66 -6.88 0.48
N PHE A 416 1.39 -7.27 0.64
CA PHE A 416 0.25 -6.43 0.29
C PHE A 416 -0.74 -6.41 1.44
N THR A 417 -0.96 -5.26 2.09
CA THR A 417 -1.67 -5.19 3.39
C THR A 417 -3.16 -4.91 3.26
N ALA A 418 -3.67 -4.49 2.08
CA ALA A 418 -5.08 -4.22 1.85
C ALA A 418 -5.85 -5.51 1.46
N PRO A 419 -6.65 -6.15 2.37
CA PRO A 419 -7.40 -7.36 2.05
C PRO A 419 -8.61 -7.06 1.18
N ASN A 420 -9.07 -8.04 0.38
CA ASN A 420 -10.21 -7.87 -0.56
C ASN A 420 -10.09 -6.57 -1.35
N TYR A 421 -8.92 -6.39 -1.98
CA TYR A 421 -8.53 -5.15 -2.63
C TYR A 421 -9.58 -4.65 -3.61
N MET A 422 -10.01 -3.40 -3.45
CA MET A 422 -11.07 -2.76 -4.22
C MET A 422 -12.45 -3.47 -4.17
N GLY A 423 -12.59 -4.54 -3.37
CA GLY A 423 -13.77 -5.41 -3.39
C GLY A 423 -13.86 -6.30 -4.62
N GLU A 424 -12.78 -6.43 -5.38
CA GLU A 424 -12.67 -7.18 -6.64
C GLU A 424 -11.71 -8.37 -6.51
N PHE A 425 -10.71 -8.28 -5.65
CA PHE A 425 -9.72 -9.33 -5.38
C PHE A 425 -10.09 -10.07 -4.09
N ASP A 426 -9.96 -11.39 -4.08
CA ASP A 426 -10.22 -12.23 -2.90
C ASP A 426 -8.94 -12.43 -2.04
N ASN A 427 -7.97 -11.51 -2.14
CA ASN A 427 -6.71 -11.57 -1.43
C ASN A 427 -6.85 -11.31 0.06
N ASN A 428 -5.96 -11.92 0.83
CA ASN A 428 -5.69 -11.55 2.22
C ASN A 428 -4.79 -10.30 2.27
N GLY A 429 -4.70 -9.67 3.45
CA GLY A 429 -3.69 -8.66 3.75
C GLY A 429 -2.53 -9.30 4.50
N GLY A 430 -1.28 -8.96 4.13
CA GLY A 430 -0.07 -9.44 4.79
C GLY A 430 0.67 -8.35 5.54
N ILE A 431 1.24 -8.68 6.68
CA ILE A 431 2.16 -7.84 7.45
C ILE A 431 3.35 -8.71 7.85
N LEU A 432 4.56 -8.21 7.66
CA LEU A 432 5.78 -8.89 8.08
C LEU A 432 6.25 -8.36 9.43
N GLU A 433 6.33 -9.24 10.44
CA GLU A 433 7.01 -8.96 11.71
C GLU A 433 8.47 -9.35 11.59
N VAL A 434 9.37 -8.44 11.96
CA VAL A 434 10.80 -8.69 12.07
C VAL A 434 11.17 -8.62 13.54
N GLY A 435 11.60 -9.75 14.13
CA GLY A 435 12.04 -9.87 15.52
C GLY A 435 13.41 -9.23 15.78
N GLU A 436 13.79 -9.12 17.05
CA GLU A 436 15.12 -8.61 17.45
C GLU A 436 16.27 -9.49 16.89
N ASP A 437 16.01 -10.77 16.73
CA ASP A 437 16.89 -11.79 16.15
C ASP A 437 16.82 -11.85 14.63
N LEU A 438 16.10 -10.93 14.00
CA LEU A 438 15.76 -10.90 12.57
C LEU A 438 14.89 -12.08 12.10
N LEU A 439 14.34 -12.89 13.00
CA LEU A 439 13.36 -13.90 12.64
C LEU A 439 12.10 -13.22 12.09
N CYS A 440 11.72 -13.60 10.87
CA CYS A 440 10.57 -13.04 10.17
C CYS A 440 9.32 -13.91 10.36
N LYS A 441 8.18 -13.26 10.70
CA LYS A 441 6.87 -13.90 10.84
C LYS A 441 5.82 -13.14 10.06
N PHE A 442 4.83 -13.85 9.50
CA PHE A 442 3.73 -13.23 8.77
C PHE A 442 2.45 -13.18 9.61
N HIS A 443 1.83 -12.02 9.62
CA HIS A 443 0.48 -11.82 10.13
C HIS A 443 -0.47 -11.67 8.96
N VAL A 444 -1.54 -12.48 8.93
CA VAL A 444 -2.51 -12.49 7.85
C VAL A 444 -3.81 -11.83 8.30
N LEU A 445 -4.17 -10.75 7.61
CA LEU A 445 -5.41 -10.01 7.81
C LEU A 445 -6.46 -10.49 6.81
N ARG A 446 -7.37 -11.34 7.25
CA ARG A 446 -8.46 -11.83 6.38
C ARG A 446 -9.49 -10.75 6.06
N PRO A 447 -10.10 -10.79 4.85
CA PRO A 447 -11.22 -9.93 4.52
C PRO A 447 -12.35 -10.03 5.53
N ASN A 448 -12.88 -8.90 6.02
CA ASN A 448 -14.00 -8.89 6.94
C ASN A 448 -15.32 -8.65 6.19
N PHE A 449 -16.07 -9.70 5.91
CA PHE A 449 -17.35 -9.66 5.19
C PHE A 449 -18.58 -9.42 6.08
N GLU A 450 -18.45 -9.43 7.40
CA GLU A 450 -19.59 -9.52 8.33
C GLU A 450 -20.40 -8.22 8.51
N ARG A 451 -19.84 -7.05 8.15
CA ARG A 451 -20.53 -5.76 8.41
C ARG A 451 -21.57 -5.34 7.39
N ASN A 452 -21.75 -6.04 6.27
CA ASN A 452 -22.76 -5.71 5.26
C ASN A 452 -24.02 -6.61 5.29
N GLY A 453 -24.22 -7.41 6.34
CA GLY A 453 -25.45 -8.21 6.53
C GLY A 453 -25.76 -9.25 5.44
N LYS A 454 -24.84 -9.53 4.53
CA LYS A 454 -24.95 -10.56 3.51
C LYS A 454 -23.63 -11.34 3.44
N ARG A 455 -23.57 -12.46 4.15
CA ARG A 455 -22.60 -13.52 3.85
C ARG A 455 -22.70 -13.85 2.35
N ARG A 456 -21.75 -13.40 1.54
CA ARG A 456 -21.50 -14.04 0.25
C ARG A 456 -20.81 -15.34 0.58
N ARG A 457 -21.54 -16.47 0.46
CA ARG A 457 -20.91 -17.77 0.34
C ARG A 457 -20.05 -17.73 -0.91
N ILE A 458 -18.73 -17.66 -0.73
CA ILE A 458 -17.79 -17.94 -1.79
C ILE A 458 -17.86 -19.43 -2.01
N THR A 459 -18.49 -19.85 -3.11
CA THR A 459 -18.37 -21.20 -3.64
C THR A 459 -16.92 -21.32 -4.11
N LYS A 460 -16.10 -22.07 -3.36
CA LYS A 460 -14.82 -22.56 -3.86
C LYS A 460 -15.10 -23.24 -5.19
N LEU A 461 -14.60 -22.70 -6.28
CA LEU A 461 -14.32 -23.48 -7.48
C LEU A 461 -13.05 -24.28 -7.14
N VAL A 462 -13.28 -25.53 -6.71
CA VAL A 462 -12.26 -26.56 -6.73
C VAL A 462 -12.25 -27.08 -8.15
N ASN A 463 -11.16 -26.86 -8.85
CA ASN A 463 -10.66 -27.76 -9.89
C ASN A 463 -9.14 -27.71 -9.87
#